data_1f28ba0061019ff64c4d4e6c22aeecd9
#
_entry.id   1f28ba0061019ff64c4d4e6c22aeecd9
#
_cell.length_a   1.000
_cell.length_b   1.000
_cell.length_c   1.000
_cell.angle_alpha   90.00
_cell.angle_beta   90.00
_cell.angle_gamma   90.00
#
_symmetry.space_group_name_H-M   'P 1'
#
loop_
_entity.id
_entity.type
_entity.pdbx_description
1 polymer ?
#
loop_
_entity_poly.entity_id
_entity_poly.type
_entity_poly.pdbx_seq_one_letter_code
_entity_poly.pdbx_strand_id
1 'polypeptide(L)'
;MQIGEFQRNIEKTYYDRDSARGMGGTFMWFIEEVGELSTAVREGDKEAMKGEFADVLAWLCTVASLAGISMEEAVLKYAHGCPRCHKMPCDCSHKL
;
A
#
# COMPACT_ATOMS: atom_id res chain seq x y z
N MET A 1 -8.11 -11.00 -7.03
CA MET A 1 -6.66 -11.05 -6.80
C MET A 1 -6.39 -10.71 -5.34
N GLN A 2 -5.62 -11.54 -4.66
CA GLN A 2 -5.25 -11.30 -3.26
C GLN A 2 -4.03 -10.41 -3.17
N ILE A 3 -3.82 -9.77 -2.01
CA ILE A 3 -2.72 -8.81 -1.82
C ILE A 3 -1.34 -9.42 -2.10
N GLY A 4 -1.12 -10.67 -1.69
CA GLY A 4 0.16 -11.36 -1.95
C GLY A 4 0.41 -11.58 -3.42
N GLU A 5 -0.61 -11.94 -4.18
CA GLU A 5 -0.52 -12.09 -5.62
C GLU A 5 -0.23 -10.75 -6.29
N PHE A 6 -0.89 -9.69 -5.84
CA PHE A 6 -0.65 -8.35 -6.35
C PHE A 6 0.81 -7.94 -6.14
N GLN A 7 1.32 -8.12 -4.93
CA GLN A 7 2.72 -7.79 -4.62
C GLN A 7 3.68 -8.57 -5.50
N ARG A 8 3.45 -9.88 -5.70
CA ARG A 8 4.29 -10.69 -6.58
C ARG A 8 4.23 -10.23 -8.03
N ASN A 9 3.06 -9.80 -8.50
CA ASN A 9 2.93 -9.29 -9.86
C ASN A 9 3.73 -8.01 -10.05
N ILE A 10 3.71 -7.11 -9.06
CA ILE A 10 4.51 -5.88 -9.09
C ILE A 10 6.00 -6.22 -9.11
N GLU A 11 6.44 -7.17 -8.27
CA GLU A 11 7.84 -7.61 -8.25
C GLU A 11 8.27 -8.16 -9.62
N LYS A 12 7.48 -9.06 -10.20
CA LYS A 12 7.80 -9.64 -11.51
C LYS A 12 7.88 -8.60 -12.61
N THR A 13 7.04 -7.57 -12.52
CA THR A 13 6.98 -6.56 -13.55
C THR A 13 8.12 -5.53 -13.45
N TYR A 14 8.50 -5.14 -12.24
CA TYR A 14 9.37 -3.98 -12.04
C TYR A 14 10.60 -4.22 -11.19
N TYR A 15 10.88 -5.45 -10.76
CA TYR A 15 11.93 -5.71 -9.76
C TYR A 15 13.28 -5.07 -10.12
N ASP A 16 13.73 -5.23 -11.37
CA ASP A 16 15.04 -4.72 -11.78
C ASP A 16 15.09 -3.19 -11.67
N ARG A 17 14.03 -2.51 -12.11
CA ARG A 17 13.94 -1.05 -12.00
C ARG A 17 13.87 -0.59 -10.56
N ASP A 18 13.05 -1.27 -9.76
CA ASP A 18 12.84 -0.91 -8.36
C ASP A 18 14.12 -1.11 -7.54
N SER A 19 14.81 -2.23 -7.75
CA SER A 19 16.08 -2.51 -7.06
C SER A 19 17.15 -1.49 -7.44
N ALA A 20 17.24 -1.14 -8.72
CA ALA A 20 18.23 -0.17 -9.21
C ALA A 20 17.98 1.22 -8.62
N ARG A 21 16.70 1.62 -8.47
CA ARG A 21 16.33 2.92 -7.88
C ARG A 21 16.63 2.96 -6.39
N GLY A 22 16.43 1.86 -5.70
CA GLY A 22 16.65 1.74 -4.26
C GLY A 22 15.52 2.29 -3.41
N MET A 23 15.62 2.06 -2.10
CA MET A 23 14.56 2.38 -1.13
C MET A 23 14.24 3.86 -1.06
N GLY A 24 15.25 4.72 -0.95
CA GLY A 24 15.02 6.16 -0.77
C GLY A 24 14.26 6.78 -1.95
N GLY A 25 14.73 6.51 -3.16
CA GLY A 25 14.07 7.01 -4.37
C GLY A 25 12.67 6.45 -4.55
N THR A 26 12.51 5.17 -4.24
CA THR A 26 11.20 4.50 -4.33
C THR A 26 10.21 5.10 -3.33
N PHE A 27 10.64 5.35 -2.10
CA PHE A 27 9.77 5.95 -1.09
C PHE A 27 9.33 7.36 -1.49
N MET A 28 10.22 8.14 -2.10
CA MET A 28 9.86 9.47 -2.59
C MET A 28 8.79 9.39 -3.68
N TRP A 29 8.89 8.44 -4.60
CA TRP A 29 7.85 8.22 -5.60
C TRP A 29 6.53 7.81 -4.99
N PHE A 30 6.58 6.95 -3.96
CA PHE A 30 5.38 6.57 -3.22
C PHE A 30 4.67 7.80 -2.64
N ILE A 31 5.43 8.71 -2.01
CA ILE A 31 4.85 9.93 -1.45
C ILE A 31 4.25 10.82 -2.55
N GLU A 32 4.91 10.91 -3.70
CA GLU A 32 4.36 11.67 -4.82
C GLU A 32 3.04 11.10 -5.32
N GLU A 33 2.92 9.78 -5.40
CA GLU A 33 1.66 9.14 -5.79
C GLU A 33 0.55 9.38 -4.76
N VAL A 34 0.88 9.42 -3.48
CA VAL A 34 -0.07 9.80 -2.44
C VAL A 34 -0.59 11.21 -2.69
N GLY A 35 0.29 12.13 -3.12
CA GLY A 35 -0.10 13.48 -3.50
C GLY A 35 -1.07 13.50 -4.67
N GLU A 36 -0.82 12.68 -5.69
CA GLU A 36 -1.72 12.57 -6.84
C GLU A 36 -3.09 12.00 -6.44
N LEU A 37 -3.10 11.02 -5.54
CA LEU A 37 -4.34 10.52 -4.98
C LEU A 37 -5.10 11.61 -4.25
N SER A 38 -4.40 12.44 -3.48
CA SER A 38 -5.00 13.56 -2.76
C SER A 38 -5.72 14.51 -3.73
N THR A 39 -5.09 14.82 -4.86
CA THR A 39 -5.68 15.66 -5.89
C THR A 39 -6.95 15.03 -6.47
N ALA A 40 -6.89 13.74 -6.80
CA ALA A 40 -8.03 13.02 -7.36
C ALA A 40 -9.21 12.99 -6.39
N VAL A 41 -8.94 12.78 -5.10
CA VAL A 41 -9.96 12.78 -4.06
C VAL A 41 -10.61 14.17 -3.95
N ARG A 42 -9.81 15.23 -3.95
CA ARG A 42 -10.32 16.61 -3.87
C ARG A 42 -11.20 16.96 -5.06
N GLU A 43 -10.84 16.50 -6.25
CA GLU A 43 -11.59 16.76 -7.47
C GLU A 43 -12.86 15.90 -7.58
N GLY A 44 -12.89 14.77 -6.88
CA GLY A 44 -14.08 13.93 -6.84
C GLY A 44 -14.30 13.06 -8.07
N ASP A 45 -13.29 12.90 -8.93
CA ASP A 45 -13.38 12.05 -10.12
C ASP A 45 -13.09 10.60 -9.73
N LYS A 46 -14.12 9.77 -9.71
CA LYS A 46 -14.00 8.40 -9.22
C LYS A 46 -13.12 7.51 -10.10
N GLU A 47 -13.10 7.72 -11.40
CA GLU A 47 -12.20 6.93 -12.26
C GLU A 47 -10.74 7.32 -12.03
N ALA A 48 -10.46 8.61 -11.88
CA ALA A 48 -9.12 9.07 -11.53
C ALA A 48 -8.70 8.55 -10.16
N MET A 49 -9.59 8.61 -9.16
CA MET A 49 -9.32 8.06 -7.83
C MET A 49 -8.97 6.59 -7.89
N LYS A 50 -9.73 5.81 -8.65
CA LYS A 50 -9.49 4.37 -8.78
C LYS A 50 -8.10 4.07 -9.30
N GLY A 51 -7.66 4.79 -10.32
CA GLY A 51 -6.31 4.66 -10.85
C GLY A 51 -5.24 5.02 -9.83
N GLU A 52 -5.44 6.13 -9.11
CA GLU A 52 -4.47 6.57 -8.10
C GLU A 52 -4.42 5.64 -6.90
N PHE A 53 -5.55 5.07 -6.47
CA PHE A 53 -5.52 4.04 -5.43
C PHE A 53 -4.68 2.85 -5.85
N ALA A 54 -4.82 2.40 -7.09
CA ALA A 54 -4.03 1.29 -7.61
C ALA A 54 -2.54 1.63 -7.62
N ASP A 55 -2.21 2.84 -8.07
CA ASP A 55 -0.81 3.29 -8.15
C ASP A 55 -0.18 3.40 -6.76
N VAL A 56 -0.90 3.98 -5.80
CA VAL A 56 -0.43 4.08 -4.42
C VAL A 56 -0.17 2.70 -3.83
N LEU A 57 -1.10 1.76 -4.05
CA LEU A 57 -0.91 0.40 -3.55
C LEU A 57 0.28 -0.28 -4.23
N ALA A 58 0.46 -0.08 -5.53
CA ALA A 58 1.59 -0.67 -6.25
C ALA A 58 2.92 -0.15 -5.68
N TRP A 59 3.05 1.16 -5.47
CA TRP A 59 4.27 1.73 -4.89
C TRP A 59 4.48 1.28 -3.45
N LEU A 60 3.41 1.16 -2.66
CA LEU A 60 3.51 0.64 -1.30
C LEU A 60 4.05 -0.80 -1.31
N CYS A 61 3.54 -1.64 -2.20
CA CYS A 61 4.03 -3.01 -2.33
C CYS A 61 5.50 -3.05 -2.75
N THR A 62 5.92 -2.13 -3.63
CA THR A 62 7.33 -2.04 -4.02
C THR A 62 8.21 -1.69 -2.83
N VAL A 63 7.79 -0.70 -2.01
CA VAL A 63 8.53 -0.34 -0.79
C VAL A 63 8.63 -1.56 0.14
N ALA A 64 7.53 -2.27 0.34
CA ALA A 64 7.52 -3.47 1.18
C ALA A 64 8.48 -4.54 0.64
N SER A 65 8.44 -4.79 -0.66
CA SER A 65 9.33 -5.79 -1.29
C SER A 65 10.80 -5.43 -1.11
N LEU A 66 11.15 -4.16 -1.30
CA LEU A 66 12.54 -3.70 -1.10
C LEU A 66 12.96 -3.84 0.37
N ALA A 67 12.04 -3.73 1.29
CA ALA A 67 12.30 -3.93 2.71
C ALA A 67 12.29 -5.40 3.13
N GLY A 68 11.99 -6.31 2.22
CA GLY A 68 11.87 -7.73 2.53
C GLY A 68 10.60 -8.10 3.29
N ILE A 69 9.55 -7.31 3.15
CA ILE A 69 8.29 -7.50 3.87
C ILE A 69 7.21 -8.04 2.93
N SER A 70 6.53 -9.10 3.37
CA SER A 70 5.35 -9.63 2.69
C SER A 70 4.12 -8.87 3.17
N MET A 71 3.39 -8.24 2.25
CA MET A 71 2.14 -7.57 2.57
C MET A 71 1.08 -8.54 3.05
N GLU A 72 1.07 -9.76 2.50
CA GLU A 72 0.16 -10.81 2.93
C GLU A 72 0.33 -11.13 4.40
N GLU A 73 1.58 -11.20 4.88
CA GLU A 73 1.86 -11.40 6.30
C GLU A 73 1.57 -10.15 7.12
N ALA A 74 1.93 -8.98 6.60
CA ALA A 74 1.76 -7.72 7.33
C ALA A 74 0.28 -7.46 7.66
N VAL A 75 -0.63 -7.73 6.72
CA VAL A 75 -2.05 -7.44 6.92
C VAL A 75 -2.72 -8.39 7.92
N LEU A 76 -2.07 -9.51 8.28
CA LEU A 76 -2.61 -10.42 9.29
C LEU A 76 -2.82 -9.74 10.64
N LYS A 77 -2.12 -8.66 10.89
CA LYS A 77 -2.33 -7.82 12.08
C LYS A 77 -3.79 -7.44 12.27
N TYR A 78 -4.54 -7.31 11.19
CA TYR A 78 -5.96 -6.91 11.21
C TYR A 78 -6.92 -8.07 10.94
N ALA A 79 -6.44 -9.31 10.93
CA ALA A 79 -7.26 -10.47 10.52
C ALA A 79 -8.46 -10.71 11.44
N HIS A 80 -8.40 -10.30 12.70
CA HIS A 80 -9.45 -10.56 13.69
C HIS A 80 -10.01 -9.29 14.31
N GLY A 81 -10.04 -8.19 13.52
CA GLY A 81 -10.54 -6.91 13.99
C GLY A 81 -9.42 -6.02 14.49
N CYS A 82 -9.69 -5.22 15.51
CA CYS A 82 -8.71 -4.29 16.06
C CYS A 82 -7.51 -5.05 16.64
N PRO A 83 -6.26 -4.69 16.24
CA PRO A 83 -5.08 -5.38 16.77
C PRO A 83 -4.83 -5.13 18.26
N ARG A 84 -5.45 -4.13 18.87
CA ARG A 84 -5.33 -3.87 20.31
C ARG A 84 -6.37 -4.63 21.13
N CYS A 85 -7.65 -4.45 20.81
CA CYS A 85 -8.74 -5.03 21.62
C CYS A 85 -9.30 -6.32 21.02
N HIS A 86 -8.88 -6.68 19.80
CA HIS A 86 -9.34 -7.87 19.08
C HIS A 86 -10.85 -7.89 18.84
N LYS A 87 -11.48 -6.71 18.77
CA LYS A 87 -12.92 -6.58 18.55
C LYS A 87 -13.24 -5.95 17.21
N MET A 88 -14.39 -6.31 16.69
CA MET A 88 -14.95 -5.78 15.45
C MET A 88 -16.44 -5.53 15.68
N PRO A 89 -16.89 -4.26 15.91
CA PRO A 89 -16.10 -3.03 15.83
C PRO A 89 -15.17 -2.83 17.04
N CYS A 90 -14.17 -1.97 16.84
CA CYS A 90 -13.17 -1.64 17.86
C CYS A 90 -13.81 -1.02 19.09
N ASP A 91 -13.33 -1.45 20.28
CA ASP A 91 -13.81 -0.99 21.58
C ASP A 91 -12.74 -0.17 22.32
N CYS A 92 -11.70 0.27 21.62
CA CYS A 92 -10.67 1.14 22.20
C CYS A 92 -11.22 2.56 22.37
N SER A 93 -10.63 3.32 23.33
CA SER A 93 -11.04 4.72 23.55
C SER A 93 -10.73 5.60 22.34
N HIS A 94 -9.71 5.26 21.54
CA HIS A 94 -9.42 5.93 20.26
C HIS A 94 -8.64 5.00 19.35
N LYS A 95 -8.71 5.31 18.06
CA LYS A 95 -8.05 4.52 17.02
C LYS A 95 -6.52 4.63 17.14
N LEU A 96 -5.85 3.61 16.68
CA LEU A 96 -4.38 3.51 16.64
C LEU A 96 -3.67 4.70 15.93
#